data_54618aa713f46429b805216f7db5c9e3
#
_entry.id   54618aa713f46429b805216f7db5c9e3
#
_cell.length_a   1.000
_cell.length_b   1.000
_cell.length_c   1.000
_cell.angle_alpha   90.00
_cell.angle_beta   90.00
_cell.angle_gamma   90.00
#
_symmetry.space_group_name_H-M   'P 1'
#
loop_
_entity.id
_entity.type
_entity.pdbx_description
1 polymer ?
#
loop_
_entity_poly.entity_id
_entity_poly.type
_entity_poly.pdbx_seq_one_letter_code
_entity_poly.pdbx_strand_id
1 'polypeptide(L)'
;WEAPQGEWTILRIGHVNTLRRNGPAPAEATGWECNKLDPSGAALHFKNYIGHMANGPVKGLLSNMLMDSWECYSQTWTKNMTQDFNRIASYPLEKWIPALFGFVIDSPETTARFLVDWRKTLNHLYVNNFFGEMSRLAHKNGLTCTYETAGGDITPADPMEYYKFADVPMCEFWQPFTNFLYNRNYKPIRPTVSAARMYGKPRVSAESFTSFVLTWDEHWQMLKDVANQNLLDGLSHFVFHTYTHNPGASKYFPGTSFGGGIGSPFLRGQTWWKHMPAFTSYLARCTYMMERGKPVSSVLWYIGDEYQQKPDQFYPFPVGYRYDYCNPDALLTRLSVKDGQWTPPDGITYPLLWIPQPGRMQPETVERLLELVKQGGVLVADAPTGIATLGQS
;
A
#
# COMPACT_ATOMS: atom_id res chain seq x y z
N TRP A 1 -30.46 -29.07 -17.17
CA TRP A 1 -30.49 -29.62 -15.81
C TRP A 1 -31.94 -29.96 -15.42
N GLU A 2 -32.17 -31.20 -15.01
CA GLU A 2 -33.43 -31.66 -14.46
C GLU A 2 -33.36 -31.53 -12.94
N ALA A 3 -34.22 -30.71 -12.36
CA ALA A 3 -34.22 -30.46 -10.92
C ALA A 3 -34.71 -31.67 -10.15
N PRO A 4 -33.97 -32.22 -9.18
CA PRO A 4 -34.49 -33.22 -8.27
C PRO A 4 -35.68 -32.68 -7.47
N GLN A 5 -36.48 -33.57 -6.87
CA GLN A 5 -37.60 -33.14 -6.01
C GLN A 5 -37.06 -32.35 -4.79
N GLY A 6 -37.64 -31.18 -4.54
CA GLY A 6 -37.23 -30.28 -3.44
C GLY A 6 -37.46 -28.79 -3.75
N GLU A 7 -37.08 -27.94 -2.80
CA GLU A 7 -37.04 -26.49 -3.01
C GLU A 7 -35.64 -26.08 -3.44
N TRP A 8 -35.56 -25.30 -4.50
CA TRP A 8 -34.30 -24.91 -5.12
C TRP A 8 -34.19 -23.39 -5.30
N THR A 9 -33.01 -22.86 -5.02
CA THR A 9 -32.64 -21.51 -5.42
C THR A 9 -31.60 -21.60 -6.54
N ILE A 10 -31.93 -21.09 -7.72
CA ILE A 10 -31.02 -21.06 -8.86
C ILE A 10 -30.32 -19.73 -8.91
N LEU A 11 -28.99 -19.73 -8.80
CA LEU A 11 -28.14 -18.54 -8.90
C LEU A 11 -27.43 -18.57 -10.26
N ARG A 12 -27.63 -17.50 -11.05
CA ARG A 12 -26.84 -17.27 -12.26
C ARG A 12 -25.81 -16.20 -11.95
N ILE A 13 -24.58 -16.62 -11.80
CA ILE A 13 -23.45 -15.74 -11.44
C ILE A 13 -22.52 -15.61 -12.64
N GLY A 14 -22.01 -14.41 -12.87
CA GLY A 14 -21.05 -14.11 -13.93
C GLY A 14 -20.17 -12.95 -13.57
N HIS A 15 -19.18 -12.66 -14.40
CA HIS A 15 -18.32 -11.49 -14.28
C HIS A 15 -18.47 -10.60 -15.52
N VAL A 16 -18.25 -9.31 -15.31
CA VAL A 16 -18.31 -8.29 -16.36
C VAL A 16 -17.08 -7.39 -16.25
N ASN A 17 -16.82 -6.62 -17.31
CA ASN A 17 -15.79 -5.60 -17.28
C ASN A 17 -16.15 -4.55 -16.22
N THR A 18 -15.17 -4.06 -15.48
CA THR A 18 -15.34 -3.00 -14.46
C THR A 18 -15.74 -1.66 -15.06
N LEU A 19 -15.58 -1.48 -16.38
CA LEU A 19 -15.82 -0.24 -17.12
C LEU A 19 -14.99 0.95 -16.60
N ARG A 20 -13.91 0.67 -15.88
CA ARG A 20 -12.98 1.70 -15.42
C ARG A 20 -11.99 2.06 -16.51
N ARG A 21 -11.74 3.35 -16.61
CA ARG A 21 -10.71 3.91 -17.49
C ARG A 21 -9.54 4.40 -16.64
N ASN A 22 -8.36 4.34 -17.21
CA ASN A 22 -7.18 4.97 -16.60
C ASN A 22 -7.37 6.49 -16.56
N GLY A 23 -6.81 7.13 -15.55
CA GLY A 23 -6.86 8.58 -15.37
C GLY A 23 -6.12 9.03 -14.10
N PRO A 24 -5.72 10.32 -14.11
CA PRO A 24 -5.85 11.29 -15.21
C PRO A 24 -4.97 10.96 -16.41
N ALA A 25 -5.52 11.07 -17.62
CA ALA A 25 -4.80 10.86 -18.88
C ALA A 25 -5.39 11.75 -19.99
N PRO A 26 -4.59 12.19 -20.97
CA PRO A 26 -5.13 12.86 -22.16
C PRO A 26 -6.01 11.90 -22.96
N ALA A 27 -6.90 12.45 -23.78
CA ALA A 27 -7.90 11.65 -24.51
C ALA A 27 -7.28 10.53 -25.34
N GLU A 28 -6.14 10.79 -25.95
CA GLU A 28 -5.37 9.87 -26.81
C GLU A 28 -4.75 8.70 -26.04
N ALA A 29 -4.53 8.88 -24.73
CA ALA A 29 -3.96 7.87 -23.83
C ALA A 29 -5.00 7.25 -22.89
N THR A 30 -6.29 7.66 -22.99
CA THR A 30 -7.36 7.13 -22.16
C THR A 30 -7.85 5.79 -22.71
N GLY A 31 -7.76 4.75 -21.90
CA GLY A 31 -8.20 3.39 -22.23
C GLY A 31 -8.81 2.68 -21.02
N TRP A 32 -9.10 1.40 -21.19
CA TRP A 32 -9.56 0.56 -20.08
C TRP A 32 -8.41 0.23 -19.15
N GLU A 33 -8.70 0.19 -17.85
CA GLU A 33 -7.76 -0.34 -16.86
C GLU A 33 -7.35 -1.77 -17.21
N CYS A 34 -6.08 -2.09 -17.04
CA CYS A 34 -5.58 -3.43 -17.28
C CYS A 34 -6.09 -4.41 -16.20
N ASN A 35 -6.13 -5.70 -16.54
CA ASN A 35 -6.41 -6.74 -15.55
C ASN A 35 -5.21 -6.89 -14.61
N LYS A 36 -5.35 -6.41 -13.36
CA LYS A 36 -4.29 -6.44 -12.35
C LYS A 36 -4.18 -7.78 -11.62
N LEU A 37 -5.16 -8.67 -11.80
CA LEU A 37 -5.12 -10.02 -11.23
C LEU A 37 -4.41 -11.04 -12.14
N ASP A 38 -4.06 -10.63 -13.38
CA ASP A 38 -3.37 -11.48 -14.35
C ASP A 38 -2.07 -10.78 -14.79
N PRO A 39 -0.89 -11.42 -14.67
CA PRO A 39 0.38 -10.80 -15.01
C PRO A 39 0.48 -10.38 -16.48
N SER A 40 -0.31 -11.00 -17.37
CA SER A 40 -0.38 -10.58 -18.78
C SER A 40 -0.98 -9.18 -18.95
N GLY A 41 -1.88 -8.76 -18.05
CA GLY A 41 -2.45 -7.41 -18.03
C GLY A 41 -1.40 -6.37 -17.65
N ALA A 42 -0.64 -6.61 -16.57
CA ALA A 42 0.49 -5.78 -16.17
C ALA A 42 1.56 -5.69 -17.27
N ALA A 43 1.90 -6.83 -17.89
CA ALA A 43 2.87 -6.88 -18.98
C ALA A 43 2.42 -6.10 -20.21
N LEU A 44 1.14 -6.17 -20.57
CA LEU A 44 0.57 -5.40 -21.70
C LEU A 44 0.65 -3.89 -21.43
N HIS A 45 0.27 -3.48 -20.22
CA HIS A 45 0.34 -2.08 -19.80
C HIS A 45 1.78 -1.56 -19.81
N PHE A 46 2.69 -2.28 -19.18
CA PHE A 46 4.12 -1.92 -19.16
C PHE A 46 4.69 -1.80 -20.59
N LYS A 47 4.46 -2.80 -21.44
CA LYS A 47 4.97 -2.83 -22.82
C LYS A 47 4.57 -1.58 -23.62
N ASN A 48 3.30 -1.18 -23.51
CA ASN A 48 2.75 -0.11 -24.34
C ASN A 48 2.98 1.31 -23.75
N TYR A 49 3.43 1.41 -22.52
CA TYR A 49 3.72 2.70 -21.87
C TYR A 49 5.20 2.80 -21.47
N ILE A 50 5.56 2.43 -20.24
CA ILE A 50 6.94 2.60 -19.74
C ILE A 50 7.96 1.80 -20.55
N GLY A 51 7.63 0.58 -20.95
CA GLY A 51 8.50 -0.26 -21.78
C GLY A 51 8.74 0.34 -23.18
N HIS A 52 7.72 0.98 -23.75
CA HIS A 52 7.87 1.72 -25.00
C HIS A 52 8.84 2.90 -24.84
N MET A 53 8.71 3.67 -23.77
CA MET A 53 9.59 4.80 -23.46
C MET A 53 11.03 4.33 -23.20
N ALA A 54 11.21 3.33 -22.34
CA ALA A 54 12.51 2.81 -21.93
C ALA A 54 13.31 2.19 -23.08
N ASN A 55 12.64 1.62 -24.08
CA ASN A 55 13.28 0.99 -25.25
C ASN A 55 13.24 1.86 -26.51
N GLY A 56 12.60 3.02 -26.47
CA GLY A 56 12.36 3.92 -27.61
C GLY A 56 13.00 5.30 -27.42
N PRO A 57 12.18 6.38 -27.42
CA PRO A 57 12.67 7.77 -27.55
C PRO A 57 13.61 8.23 -26.45
N VAL A 58 13.49 7.66 -25.24
CA VAL A 58 14.27 8.05 -24.05
C VAL A 58 15.11 6.90 -23.50
N LYS A 59 15.51 5.98 -24.36
CA LYS A 59 16.37 4.86 -23.99
C LYS A 59 17.63 5.32 -23.25
N GLY A 60 17.86 4.76 -22.07
CA GLY A 60 19.01 5.09 -21.23
C GLY A 60 18.90 6.42 -20.46
N LEU A 61 17.80 7.16 -20.60
CA LEU A 61 17.56 8.39 -19.85
C LEU A 61 16.62 8.17 -18.65
N LEU A 62 15.80 7.11 -18.68
CA LEU A 62 14.95 6.73 -17.54
C LEU A 62 15.75 5.90 -16.56
N SER A 63 15.59 6.19 -15.29
CA SER A 63 16.20 5.44 -14.16
C SER A 63 15.17 4.83 -13.21
N ASN A 64 13.95 5.36 -13.19
CA ASN A 64 12.91 4.93 -12.27
C ASN A 64 11.55 4.90 -12.95
N MET A 65 10.69 3.96 -12.53
CA MET A 65 9.27 3.90 -12.83
C MET A 65 8.51 4.23 -11.55
N LEU A 66 7.70 5.27 -11.57
CA LEU A 66 6.75 5.58 -10.53
C LEU A 66 5.39 4.97 -10.88
N MET A 67 4.80 4.24 -9.93
CA MET A 67 3.38 3.94 -9.91
C MET A 67 2.74 4.83 -8.86
N ASP A 68 1.88 5.71 -9.34
CA ASP A 68 1.09 6.64 -8.57
C ASP A 68 -0.02 5.92 -7.77
N SER A 69 -0.80 6.66 -7.01
CA SER A 69 -1.82 6.13 -6.13
C SER A 69 -2.82 5.19 -6.82
N TRP A 70 -3.30 4.21 -6.06
CA TRP A 70 -4.32 3.26 -6.57
C TRP A 70 -5.69 3.91 -6.53
N GLU A 71 -6.24 4.30 -7.70
CA GLU A 71 -7.53 5.02 -7.79
C GLU A 71 -8.53 4.34 -8.75
N CYS A 72 -8.26 3.12 -9.14
CA CYS A 72 -9.04 2.39 -10.15
C CYS A 72 -10.06 1.39 -9.57
N TYR A 73 -10.28 1.40 -8.26
CA TYR A 73 -11.13 0.46 -7.52
C TYR A 73 -10.66 -1.01 -7.57
N SER A 74 -11.37 -1.89 -6.88
CA SER A 74 -11.04 -3.31 -6.82
C SER A 74 -11.51 -4.06 -8.06
N GLN A 75 -10.67 -4.95 -8.54
CA GLN A 75 -11.02 -6.03 -9.46
C GLN A 75 -11.12 -7.30 -8.63
N THR A 76 -12.16 -8.08 -8.81
CA THR A 76 -12.42 -9.25 -7.97
C THR A 76 -12.43 -10.57 -8.74
N TRP A 77 -12.30 -10.53 -10.07
CA TRP A 77 -12.34 -11.72 -10.91
C TRP A 77 -11.37 -11.64 -12.09
N THR A 78 -10.80 -12.77 -12.46
CA THR A 78 -10.00 -12.97 -13.67
C THR A 78 -10.27 -14.34 -14.26
N LYS A 79 -9.86 -14.57 -15.49
CA LYS A 79 -10.11 -15.84 -16.22
C LYS A 79 -9.61 -17.10 -15.47
N ASN A 80 -8.53 -16.97 -14.69
CA ASN A 80 -7.92 -18.08 -13.98
C ASN A 80 -8.31 -18.13 -12.49
N MET A 81 -9.29 -17.33 -12.06
CA MET A 81 -9.62 -17.16 -10.63
C MET A 81 -9.88 -18.48 -9.90
N THR A 82 -10.63 -19.40 -10.49
CA THR A 82 -10.90 -20.70 -9.88
C THR A 82 -9.62 -21.50 -9.64
N GLN A 83 -8.75 -21.56 -10.64
CA GLN A 83 -7.48 -22.30 -10.53
C GLN A 83 -6.55 -21.65 -9.50
N ASP A 84 -6.47 -20.33 -9.49
CA ASP A 84 -5.64 -19.57 -8.55
C ASP A 84 -6.16 -19.72 -7.12
N PHE A 85 -7.46 -19.60 -6.91
CA PHE A 85 -8.06 -19.82 -5.59
C PHE A 85 -7.80 -21.26 -5.10
N ASN A 86 -8.09 -22.28 -5.93
CA ASN A 86 -7.90 -23.68 -5.56
C ASN A 86 -6.44 -23.98 -5.18
N ARG A 87 -5.49 -23.35 -5.87
CA ARG A 87 -4.06 -23.46 -5.57
C ARG A 87 -3.67 -22.78 -4.27
N ILE A 88 -4.20 -21.58 -4.00
CA ILE A 88 -3.82 -20.74 -2.84
C ILE A 88 -4.56 -21.18 -1.57
N ALA A 89 -5.84 -21.46 -1.68
CA ALA A 89 -6.69 -21.84 -0.55
C ALA A 89 -6.71 -23.36 -0.28
N SER A 90 -6.22 -24.18 -1.23
CA SER A 90 -6.14 -25.66 -1.15
C SER A 90 -7.50 -26.37 -1.09
N TYR A 91 -8.56 -25.74 -1.61
CA TYR A 91 -9.88 -26.34 -1.78
C TYR A 91 -10.65 -25.69 -2.95
N PRO A 92 -11.69 -26.35 -3.51
CA PRO A 92 -12.46 -25.84 -4.65
C PRO A 92 -13.27 -24.60 -4.33
N LEU A 93 -13.25 -23.59 -5.24
CA LEU A 93 -13.98 -22.32 -5.12
C LEU A 93 -15.49 -22.47 -5.34
N GLU A 94 -15.91 -23.38 -6.22
CA GLU A 94 -17.25 -23.39 -6.82
C GLU A 94 -18.38 -23.39 -5.78
N LYS A 95 -18.26 -24.20 -4.74
CA LYS A 95 -19.21 -24.26 -3.61
C LYS A 95 -19.41 -22.91 -2.92
N TRP A 96 -18.38 -22.08 -2.90
CA TRP A 96 -18.30 -20.88 -2.09
C TRP A 96 -18.66 -19.59 -2.85
N ILE A 97 -18.78 -19.65 -4.17
CA ILE A 97 -19.11 -18.48 -4.99
C ILE A 97 -20.36 -17.73 -4.48
N PRO A 98 -21.46 -18.38 -4.05
CA PRO A 98 -22.62 -17.65 -3.52
C PRO A 98 -22.31 -16.80 -2.29
N ALA A 99 -21.30 -17.17 -1.49
CA ALA A 99 -20.92 -16.38 -0.31
C ALA A 99 -20.39 -14.98 -0.68
N LEU A 100 -19.82 -14.81 -1.87
CA LEU A 100 -19.38 -13.49 -2.38
C LEU A 100 -20.57 -12.56 -2.65
N PHE A 101 -21.79 -13.08 -2.67
CA PHE A 101 -23.05 -12.35 -2.87
C PHE A 101 -23.90 -12.30 -1.60
N GLY A 102 -23.32 -12.63 -0.43
CA GLY A 102 -23.97 -12.53 0.86
C GLY A 102 -24.75 -13.76 1.31
N PHE A 103 -24.66 -14.88 0.58
CA PHE A 103 -25.27 -16.15 1.03
C PHE A 103 -24.39 -16.82 2.07
N VAL A 104 -25.03 -17.34 3.12
CA VAL A 104 -24.36 -18.17 4.12
C VAL A 104 -24.22 -19.60 3.58
N ILE A 105 -23.01 -20.13 3.55
CA ILE A 105 -22.71 -21.50 3.13
C ILE A 105 -22.27 -22.32 4.34
N ASP A 106 -22.94 -23.42 4.60
CA ASP A 106 -22.83 -24.32 5.75
C ASP A 106 -23.13 -23.61 7.10
N SER A 107 -22.36 -22.56 7.45
CA SER A 107 -22.59 -21.74 8.64
C SER A 107 -22.00 -20.33 8.46
N PRO A 108 -22.45 -19.36 9.28
CA PRO A 108 -21.84 -18.01 9.28
C PRO A 108 -20.33 -18.05 9.56
N GLU A 109 -19.90 -18.92 10.46
CA GLU A 109 -18.49 -19.08 10.80
C GLU A 109 -17.69 -19.60 9.60
N THR A 110 -18.14 -20.68 8.98
CA THR A 110 -17.49 -21.29 7.84
C THR A 110 -17.43 -20.30 6.66
N THR A 111 -18.52 -19.57 6.41
CA THR A 111 -18.58 -18.51 5.41
C THR A 111 -17.57 -17.39 5.69
N ALA A 112 -17.44 -16.96 6.95
CA ALA A 112 -16.47 -15.93 7.34
C ALA A 112 -15.02 -16.39 7.08
N ARG A 113 -14.69 -17.65 7.37
CA ARG A 113 -13.37 -18.24 7.08
C ARG A 113 -13.08 -18.31 5.57
N PHE A 114 -14.06 -18.70 4.77
CA PHE A 114 -13.94 -18.62 3.31
C PHE A 114 -13.64 -17.20 2.84
N LEU A 115 -14.31 -16.18 3.38
CA LEU A 115 -14.08 -14.79 2.98
C LEU A 115 -12.68 -14.30 3.37
N VAL A 116 -12.03 -14.84 4.39
CA VAL A 116 -10.62 -14.61 4.68
C VAL A 116 -9.74 -15.21 3.58
N ASP A 117 -9.98 -16.47 3.20
CA ASP A 117 -9.23 -17.15 2.13
C ASP A 117 -9.41 -16.45 0.77
N TRP A 118 -10.61 -15.94 0.51
CA TRP A 118 -10.88 -15.12 -0.67
C TRP A 118 -10.05 -13.84 -0.70
N ARG A 119 -10.00 -13.10 0.41
CA ARG A 119 -9.14 -11.90 0.54
C ARG A 119 -7.66 -12.24 0.43
N LYS A 120 -7.21 -13.35 1.05
CA LYS A 120 -5.84 -13.87 0.91
C LYS A 120 -5.50 -14.14 -0.56
N THR A 121 -6.43 -14.73 -1.30
CA THR A 121 -6.26 -15.01 -2.74
C THR A 121 -6.14 -13.70 -3.54
N LEU A 122 -7.05 -12.75 -3.35
CA LEU A 122 -6.98 -11.45 -4.03
C LEU A 122 -5.69 -10.71 -3.70
N ASN A 123 -5.30 -10.67 -2.41
CA ASN A 123 -4.04 -10.08 -1.99
C ASN A 123 -2.86 -10.70 -2.73
N HIS A 124 -2.78 -12.03 -2.75
CA HIS A 124 -1.72 -12.74 -3.46
C HIS A 124 -1.65 -12.37 -4.95
N LEU A 125 -2.80 -12.30 -5.62
CA LEU A 125 -2.85 -11.94 -7.03
C LEU A 125 -2.44 -10.48 -7.27
N TYR A 126 -2.94 -9.53 -6.51
CA TYR A 126 -2.53 -8.12 -6.63
C TYR A 126 -1.04 -7.94 -6.38
N VAL A 127 -0.55 -8.48 -5.28
CA VAL A 127 0.85 -8.30 -4.86
C VAL A 127 1.80 -8.92 -5.88
N ASN A 128 1.56 -10.15 -6.33
CA ASN A 128 2.51 -10.86 -7.18
C ASN A 128 2.27 -10.60 -8.68
N ASN A 129 1.00 -10.60 -9.13
CA ASN A 129 0.68 -10.53 -10.56
C ASN A 129 0.69 -9.09 -11.09
N PHE A 130 0.50 -8.09 -10.22
CA PHE A 130 0.59 -6.69 -10.62
C PHE A 130 1.88 -6.04 -10.11
N PHE A 131 2.01 -5.80 -8.82
CA PHE A 131 3.18 -5.11 -8.28
C PHE A 131 4.48 -5.88 -8.52
N GLY A 132 4.49 -7.19 -8.28
CA GLY A 132 5.65 -8.05 -8.54
C GLY A 132 6.03 -8.11 -10.02
N GLU A 133 5.04 -8.26 -10.91
CA GLU A 133 5.29 -8.31 -12.35
C GLU A 133 5.78 -6.96 -12.90
N MET A 134 5.21 -5.84 -12.44
CA MET A 134 5.66 -4.50 -12.82
C MET A 134 7.12 -4.27 -12.39
N SER A 135 7.50 -4.66 -11.16
CA SER A 135 8.90 -4.59 -10.71
C SER A 135 9.83 -5.45 -11.55
N ARG A 136 9.43 -6.70 -11.80
CA ARG A 136 10.22 -7.61 -12.64
C ARG A 136 10.47 -7.02 -14.03
N LEU A 137 9.46 -6.40 -14.62
CA LEU A 137 9.57 -5.77 -15.95
C LEU A 137 10.43 -4.51 -15.90
N ALA A 138 10.28 -3.67 -14.88
CA ALA A 138 11.10 -2.49 -14.71
C ALA A 138 12.59 -2.86 -14.53
N HIS A 139 12.91 -3.77 -13.61
CA HIS A 139 14.28 -4.24 -13.38
C HIS A 139 14.89 -4.87 -14.65
N LYS A 140 14.11 -5.63 -15.42
CA LYS A 140 14.55 -6.17 -16.73
C LYS A 140 14.94 -5.07 -17.72
N ASN A 141 14.37 -3.87 -17.58
CA ASN A 141 14.67 -2.70 -18.42
C ASN A 141 15.65 -1.72 -17.75
N GLY A 142 16.31 -2.11 -16.64
CA GLY A 142 17.29 -1.28 -15.93
C GLY A 142 16.69 -0.13 -15.11
N LEU A 143 15.39 -0.21 -14.77
CA LEU A 143 14.67 0.79 -13.99
C LEU A 143 14.49 0.31 -12.56
N THR A 144 14.56 1.22 -11.60
CA THR A 144 14.03 1.02 -10.26
C THR A 144 12.52 1.29 -10.22
N CYS A 145 11.85 0.87 -9.13
CA CYS A 145 10.41 1.04 -8.94
C CYS A 145 10.10 1.83 -7.69
N THR A 146 9.28 2.85 -7.82
CA THR A 146 8.64 3.56 -6.72
C THR A 146 7.16 3.26 -6.74
N TYR A 147 6.59 2.76 -5.64
CA TYR A 147 5.17 2.45 -5.51
C TYR A 147 4.54 3.32 -4.45
N GLU A 148 3.47 4.00 -4.84
CA GLU A 148 2.64 4.82 -3.97
C GLU A 148 1.36 4.10 -3.56
N THR A 149 0.85 4.46 -2.39
CA THR A 149 -0.50 4.08 -1.95
C THR A 149 -1.26 5.33 -1.53
N ALA A 150 -2.49 5.47 -1.99
CA ALA A 150 -3.40 6.49 -1.53
C ALA A 150 -4.21 5.96 -0.35
N GLY A 151 -3.96 6.51 0.84
CA GLY A 151 -4.81 6.36 2.01
C GLY A 151 -5.12 4.94 2.50
N GLY A 152 -4.38 3.92 2.12
CA GLY A 152 -4.44 2.55 2.67
C GLY A 152 -5.77 1.78 2.57
N ASP A 153 -6.87 2.43 2.22
CA ASP A 153 -8.20 1.83 2.05
C ASP A 153 -8.63 1.68 0.59
N ILE A 154 -7.89 2.27 -0.31
CA ILE A 154 -8.16 2.22 -1.74
C ILE A 154 -7.48 1.01 -2.37
N THR A 155 -6.28 0.65 -1.95
CA THR A 155 -5.59 -0.55 -2.43
C THR A 155 -6.24 -1.81 -1.86
N PRO A 156 -6.73 -2.72 -2.70
CA PRO A 156 -7.46 -3.90 -2.24
C PRO A 156 -6.52 -5.04 -1.83
N ALA A 157 -5.47 -4.73 -1.10
CA ALA A 157 -4.43 -5.66 -0.67
C ALA A 157 -3.90 -5.28 0.71
N ASP A 158 -3.04 -6.11 1.28
CA ASP A 158 -2.26 -5.79 2.47
C ASP A 158 -1.51 -4.47 2.26
N PRO A 159 -1.66 -3.48 3.16
CA PRO A 159 -1.11 -2.14 2.97
C PRO A 159 0.42 -2.08 3.01
N MET A 160 1.09 -3.19 3.32
CA MET A 160 2.53 -3.28 3.44
C MET A 160 3.16 -4.25 2.43
N GLU A 161 2.46 -5.37 2.10
CA GLU A 161 3.10 -6.49 1.42
C GLU A 161 3.62 -6.16 0.02
N TYR A 162 2.88 -5.38 -0.77
CA TYR A 162 3.31 -5.03 -2.13
C TYR A 162 4.59 -4.20 -2.16
N TYR A 163 4.93 -3.50 -1.07
CA TYR A 163 6.20 -2.76 -0.95
C TYR A 163 7.44 -3.67 -0.92
N LYS A 164 7.28 -4.98 -0.69
CA LYS A 164 8.42 -5.91 -0.84
C LYS A 164 9.05 -5.85 -2.23
N PHE A 165 8.26 -5.50 -3.24
CA PHE A 165 8.70 -5.36 -4.61
C PHE A 165 9.15 -3.93 -5.00
N ALA A 166 8.79 -2.91 -4.24
CA ALA A 166 9.26 -1.56 -4.48
C ALA A 166 10.74 -1.40 -4.11
N ASP A 167 11.51 -0.69 -4.94
CA ASP A 167 12.85 -0.22 -4.54
C ASP A 167 12.73 0.97 -3.59
N VAL A 168 11.73 1.83 -3.82
CA VAL A 168 11.37 2.95 -2.96
C VAL A 168 9.88 2.87 -2.63
N PRO A 169 9.51 2.43 -1.42
CA PRO A 169 8.15 2.59 -0.91
C PRO A 169 7.76 4.08 -0.86
N MET A 170 6.56 4.39 -1.33
CA MET A 170 6.03 5.75 -1.34
C MET A 170 4.63 5.77 -0.74
N CYS A 171 4.32 6.84 -0.06
CA CYS A 171 3.01 7.17 0.50
C CYS A 171 2.64 8.59 0.11
N GLU A 172 1.65 9.17 0.79
CA GLU A 172 1.27 10.56 0.61
C GLU A 172 0.98 11.22 1.95
N PHE A 173 1.14 12.53 2.02
CA PHE A 173 0.61 13.33 3.11
C PHE A 173 0.04 14.66 2.62
N TRP A 174 -0.99 15.08 3.31
CA TRP A 174 -1.80 16.23 2.94
C TRP A 174 -1.56 17.39 3.87
N GLN A 175 -1.90 18.57 3.41
CA GLN A 175 -1.90 19.76 4.25
C GLN A 175 -2.99 19.68 5.33
N PRO A 176 -2.79 20.30 6.51
CA PRO A 176 -3.68 20.16 7.66
C PRO A 176 -5.12 20.59 7.42
N PHE A 177 -5.35 21.54 6.53
CA PHE A 177 -6.68 22.12 6.29
C PHE A 177 -7.59 21.28 5.41
N THR A 178 -7.06 20.23 4.78
CA THR A 178 -7.83 19.33 3.89
C THR A 178 -8.09 17.97 4.49
N ASN A 179 -7.96 17.85 5.81
CA ASN A 179 -8.07 16.59 6.56
C ASN A 179 -9.45 15.92 6.59
N PHE A 180 -10.43 16.39 5.82
CA PHE A 180 -11.76 15.76 5.81
C PHE A 180 -11.76 14.37 5.17
N LEU A 181 -10.77 14.03 4.34
CA LEU A 181 -10.65 12.73 3.68
C LEU A 181 -9.91 11.69 4.54
N TYR A 182 -9.09 12.16 5.48
CA TYR A 182 -8.29 11.27 6.31
C TYR A 182 -8.73 11.38 7.76
N ASN A 183 -9.16 10.26 8.32
CA ASN A 183 -9.32 10.17 9.77
C ASN A 183 -7.97 10.52 10.42
N ARG A 184 -8.00 11.42 11.40
CA ARG A 184 -6.79 11.90 12.12
C ARG A 184 -5.91 10.78 12.67
N ASN A 185 -6.49 9.59 12.87
CA ASN A 185 -5.80 8.43 13.42
C ASN A 185 -5.15 7.54 12.36
N TYR A 186 -5.41 7.78 11.06
CA TYR A 186 -4.79 7.03 9.98
C TYR A 186 -3.84 7.91 9.18
N LYS A 187 -2.57 7.58 9.26
CA LYS A 187 -1.53 8.19 8.43
C LYS A 187 -1.01 7.16 7.44
N PRO A 188 -1.19 7.38 6.14
CA PRO A 188 -0.67 6.49 5.10
C PRO A 188 0.84 6.28 5.19
N ILE A 189 1.54 7.21 5.80
CA ILE A 189 2.99 7.17 5.97
C ILE A 189 3.45 6.00 6.87
N ARG A 190 2.69 5.66 7.91
CA ARG A 190 3.14 4.65 8.88
C ARG A 190 3.21 3.22 8.31
N PRO A 191 2.22 2.71 7.57
CA PRO A 191 2.37 1.41 6.91
C PRO A 191 3.55 1.36 5.94
N THR A 192 3.78 2.43 5.19
CA THR A 192 4.88 2.54 4.22
C THR A 192 6.25 2.55 4.90
N VAL A 193 6.39 3.34 5.97
CA VAL A 193 7.63 3.38 6.76
C VAL A 193 7.90 2.03 7.41
N SER A 194 6.87 1.41 7.98
CA SER A 194 6.98 0.09 8.58
C SER A 194 7.35 -0.98 7.55
N ALA A 195 6.72 -0.95 6.36
CA ALA A 195 7.07 -1.83 5.26
C ALA A 195 8.53 -1.66 4.82
N ALA A 196 9.00 -0.41 4.70
CA ALA A 196 10.40 -0.14 4.37
C ALA A 196 11.36 -0.81 5.37
N ARG A 197 11.05 -0.75 6.66
CA ARG A 197 11.82 -1.40 7.72
C ARG A 197 11.74 -2.92 7.66
N MET A 198 10.54 -3.46 7.49
CA MET A 198 10.32 -4.92 7.41
C MET A 198 10.99 -5.53 6.18
N TYR A 199 11.01 -4.83 5.05
CA TYR A 199 11.58 -5.33 3.80
C TYR A 199 13.00 -4.79 3.49
N GLY A 200 13.60 -4.06 4.42
CA GLY A 200 14.98 -3.57 4.30
C GLY A 200 15.16 -2.52 3.21
N LYS A 201 14.19 -1.61 3.04
CA LYS A 201 14.28 -0.54 2.04
C LYS A 201 14.91 0.72 2.67
N PRO A 202 15.93 1.30 2.03
CA PRO A 202 16.71 2.39 2.64
C PRO A 202 16.02 3.75 2.61
N ARG A 203 14.98 3.93 1.79
CA ARG A 203 14.30 5.20 1.55
C ARG A 203 12.79 5.04 1.60
N VAL A 204 12.12 6.04 2.13
CA VAL A 204 10.66 6.19 2.07
C VAL A 204 10.34 7.53 1.45
N SER A 205 9.62 7.52 0.33
CA SER A 205 9.12 8.71 -0.35
C SER A 205 7.70 9.03 0.08
N ALA A 206 7.29 10.27 -0.12
CA ALA A 206 5.89 10.66 -0.07
C ALA A 206 5.56 11.71 -1.12
N GLU A 207 4.40 11.56 -1.77
CA GLU A 207 3.69 12.68 -2.36
C GLU A 207 3.40 13.67 -1.24
N SER A 208 3.83 14.91 -1.42
CA SER A 208 4.03 15.81 -0.30
C SER A 208 3.26 17.11 -0.47
N PHE A 209 2.54 17.49 0.58
CA PHE A 209 1.80 18.76 0.66
C PHE A 209 0.57 18.81 -0.24
N THR A 210 -0.04 17.68 -0.56
CA THR A 210 -1.29 17.62 -1.32
C THR A 210 -2.39 18.42 -0.64
N SER A 211 -3.22 19.09 -1.41
CA SER A 211 -4.36 19.87 -0.94
C SER A 211 -5.49 19.78 -1.96
N PHE A 212 -6.75 19.73 -1.52
CA PHE A 212 -7.90 19.78 -2.42
C PHE A 212 -8.41 21.20 -2.69
N VAL A 213 -8.03 22.13 -1.83
CA VAL A 213 -8.48 23.52 -1.96
C VAL A 213 -7.27 24.40 -2.14
N LEU A 214 -7.25 25.10 -3.26
CA LEU A 214 -6.22 26.09 -3.54
C LEU A 214 -6.58 27.38 -2.82
N THR A 215 -6.07 27.56 -1.62
CA THR A 215 -6.37 28.74 -0.78
C THR A 215 -5.38 29.88 -1.00
N TRP A 216 -4.18 29.60 -1.53
CA TRP A 216 -3.07 30.53 -1.77
C TRP A 216 -2.48 31.13 -0.49
N ASP A 217 -2.76 30.53 0.66
CA ASP A 217 -2.27 30.94 1.98
C ASP A 217 -1.16 30.04 2.52
N GLU A 218 -0.74 29.07 1.74
CA GLU A 218 0.37 28.18 2.08
C GLU A 218 1.65 28.99 2.27
N HIS A 219 2.26 28.84 3.44
CA HIS A 219 3.50 29.52 3.78
C HIS A 219 4.51 28.57 4.41
N TRP A 220 5.77 28.98 4.40
CA TRP A 220 6.90 28.12 4.79
C TRP A 220 6.81 27.54 6.20
N GLN A 221 6.28 28.27 7.18
CA GLN A 221 6.16 27.76 8.54
C GLN A 221 5.19 26.58 8.58
N MET A 222 4.04 26.72 7.95
CA MET A 222 3.02 25.67 7.89
C MET A 222 3.56 24.43 7.17
N LEU A 223 4.18 24.60 5.99
CA LEU A 223 4.76 23.49 5.23
C LEU A 223 5.89 22.81 5.99
N LYS A 224 6.72 23.59 6.70
CA LYS A 224 7.81 23.06 7.52
C LYS A 224 7.31 22.24 8.69
N ASP A 225 6.27 22.69 9.39
CA ASP A 225 5.72 21.97 10.54
C ASP A 225 5.13 20.62 10.12
N VAL A 226 4.40 20.59 9.00
CA VAL A 226 3.89 19.33 8.41
C VAL A 226 5.03 18.43 7.97
N ALA A 227 6.04 18.98 7.29
CA ALA A 227 7.22 18.21 6.86
C ALA A 227 7.95 17.60 8.06
N ASN A 228 8.18 18.37 9.12
CA ASN A 228 8.86 17.91 10.32
C ASN A 228 8.13 16.75 11.00
N GLN A 229 6.80 16.81 11.05
CA GLN A 229 6.01 15.74 11.62
C GLN A 229 6.20 14.44 10.83
N ASN A 230 6.16 14.51 9.50
CA ASN A 230 6.33 13.34 8.64
C ASN A 230 7.78 12.82 8.67
N LEU A 231 8.79 13.69 8.76
CA LEU A 231 10.18 13.29 9.01
C LEU A 231 10.31 12.51 10.32
N LEU A 232 9.69 12.98 11.40
CA LEU A 232 9.69 12.28 12.70
C LEU A 232 8.99 10.93 12.65
N ASP A 233 8.02 10.76 11.76
CA ASP A 233 7.34 9.48 11.51
C ASP A 233 8.18 8.54 10.62
N GLY A 234 9.25 9.02 9.99
CA GLY A 234 10.21 8.20 9.24
C GLY A 234 10.30 8.48 7.74
N LEU A 235 9.65 9.54 7.25
CA LEU A 235 9.83 9.97 5.86
C LEU A 235 11.27 10.39 5.60
N SER A 236 11.80 10.05 4.43
CA SER A 236 13.18 10.41 4.04
C SER A 236 13.29 11.03 2.64
N HIS A 237 12.18 11.17 1.91
CA HIS A 237 12.21 11.76 0.58
C HIS A 237 10.87 12.43 0.22
N PHE A 238 10.92 13.69 -0.20
CA PHE A 238 9.75 14.50 -0.57
C PHE A 238 9.58 14.54 -2.09
N VAL A 239 8.37 14.25 -2.57
CA VAL A 239 7.92 14.47 -3.95
C VAL A 239 6.83 15.52 -3.91
N PHE A 240 7.12 16.73 -4.39
CA PHE A 240 6.21 17.87 -4.22
C PHE A 240 4.95 17.72 -5.08
N HIS A 241 3.79 17.82 -4.49
CA HIS A 241 2.51 17.88 -5.18
C HIS A 241 1.86 19.26 -4.99
N THR A 242 1.97 20.18 -6.02
CA THR A 242 2.43 19.80 -7.35
C THR A 242 3.20 20.94 -8.04
N TYR A 243 4.10 20.60 -8.93
CA TYR A 243 4.72 21.53 -9.87
C TYR A 243 4.09 21.35 -11.25
N THR A 244 3.06 22.13 -11.53
CA THR A 244 2.27 22.00 -12.76
C THR A 244 3.02 22.56 -13.97
N HIS A 245 2.97 21.87 -15.10
CA HIS A 245 3.43 22.41 -16.38
C HIS A 245 2.62 23.66 -16.75
N ASN A 246 3.31 24.77 -16.95
CA ASN A 246 2.69 26.06 -17.14
C ASN A 246 3.31 26.85 -18.32
N PRO A 247 3.01 26.44 -19.57
CA PRO A 247 3.61 27.06 -20.77
C PRO A 247 3.14 28.50 -21.00
N GLY A 248 1.98 28.89 -20.46
CA GLY A 248 1.39 30.22 -20.57
C GLY A 248 1.56 31.09 -19.32
N ALA A 249 2.66 30.93 -18.57
CA ALA A 249 2.87 31.57 -17.27
C ALA A 249 2.63 33.08 -17.24
N SER A 250 3.03 33.83 -18.28
CA SER A 250 2.79 35.27 -18.39
C SER A 250 1.31 35.63 -18.55
N LYS A 251 0.51 34.76 -19.14
CA LYS A 251 -0.93 34.95 -19.35
C LYS A 251 -1.76 34.54 -18.14
N TYR A 252 -1.29 33.53 -17.40
CA TYR A 252 -2.02 32.90 -16.29
C TYR A 252 -1.30 33.04 -14.96
N PHE A 253 -0.68 34.20 -14.73
CA PHE A 253 0.02 34.49 -13.46
C PHE A 253 -0.93 34.42 -12.27
N PRO A 254 -0.56 33.83 -11.14
CA PRO A 254 0.74 33.25 -10.77
C PRO A 254 1.00 31.84 -11.32
N GLY A 255 0.07 31.25 -12.05
CA GLY A 255 0.12 29.95 -12.67
C GLY A 255 -1.21 29.22 -12.58
N THR A 256 -1.23 27.99 -13.06
CA THR A 256 -2.40 27.10 -13.02
C THR A 256 -2.15 25.95 -12.05
N SER A 257 -3.19 25.50 -11.32
CA SER A 257 -3.14 24.28 -10.54
C SER A 257 -3.36 23.05 -11.40
N PHE A 258 -3.02 21.88 -10.85
CA PHE A 258 -3.41 20.60 -11.43
C PHE A 258 -4.91 20.37 -11.21
N GLY A 259 -5.66 20.08 -12.26
CA GLY A 259 -7.09 19.78 -12.33
C GLY A 259 -7.96 20.11 -11.12
N GLY A 260 -8.91 21.04 -11.24
CA GLY A 260 -9.89 21.31 -10.19
C GLY A 260 -9.37 21.89 -8.87
N GLY A 261 -8.09 22.32 -8.80
CA GLY A 261 -7.53 22.91 -7.60
C GLY A 261 -6.86 21.94 -6.64
N ILE A 262 -6.51 20.74 -7.10
CA ILE A 262 -5.75 19.77 -6.32
C ILE A 262 -4.25 20.12 -6.30
N GLY A 263 -3.60 19.87 -5.17
CA GLY A 263 -2.16 20.09 -4.95
C GLY A 263 -1.79 21.51 -4.55
N SER A 264 -0.69 21.64 -3.80
CA SER A 264 -0.11 22.93 -3.44
C SER A 264 0.63 23.54 -4.63
N PRO A 265 0.46 24.86 -4.89
CA PRO A 265 0.98 25.46 -6.11
C PRO A 265 2.46 25.83 -5.99
N PHE A 266 3.37 24.86 -6.11
CA PHE A 266 4.82 25.09 -6.14
C PHE A 266 5.25 25.63 -7.51
N LEU A 267 4.79 26.84 -7.86
CA LEU A 267 4.94 27.44 -9.18
C LEU A 267 5.94 28.58 -9.17
N ARG A 268 6.64 28.78 -10.29
CA ARG A 268 7.60 29.90 -10.47
C ARG A 268 6.96 31.27 -10.34
N GLY A 269 5.65 31.40 -10.59
CA GLY A 269 4.88 32.62 -10.42
C GLY A 269 4.50 32.96 -8.98
N GLN A 270 4.72 32.07 -8.03
CA GLN A 270 4.42 32.33 -6.62
C GLN A 270 5.29 33.44 -6.04
N THR A 271 4.70 34.26 -5.18
CA THR A 271 5.39 35.38 -4.52
C THR A 271 6.62 34.95 -3.72
N TRP A 272 6.59 33.75 -3.17
CA TRP A 272 7.64 33.17 -2.35
C TRP A 272 8.62 32.26 -3.13
N TRP A 273 8.47 32.07 -4.44
CA TRP A 273 9.31 31.17 -5.23
C TRP A 273 10.81 31.42 -5.09
N LYS A 274 11.21 32.71 -5.03
CA LYS A 274 12.62 33.08 -4.85
C LYS A 274 13.25 32.54 -3.56
N HIS A 275 12.44 32.17 -2.57
CA HIS A 275 12.88 31.59 -1.29
C HIS A 275 12.82 30.04 -1.27
N MET A 276 12.30 29.41 -2.31
CA MET A 276 12.22 27.95 -2.44
C MET A 276 13.57 27.24 -2.18
N PRO A 277 14.74 27.75 -2.66
CA PRO A 277 16.03 27.12 -2.37
C PRO A 277 16.36 26.97 -0.89
N ALA A 278 15.95 27.91 -0.04
CA ALA A 278 16.16 27.80 1.39
C ALA A 278 15.35 26.65 2.02
N PHE A 279 14.09 26.52 1.60
CA PHE A 279 13.20 25.46 2.08
C PHE A 279 13.65 24.09 1.58
N THR A 280 13.96 23.94 0.30
CA THR A 280 14.45 22.67 -0.25
C THR A 280 15.79 22.26 0.32
N SER A 281 16.70 23.22 0.60
CA SER A 281 17.96 22.93 1.28
C SER A 281 17.76 22.48 2.73
N TYR A 282 16.76 23.03 3.42
CA TYR A 282 16.37 22.56 4.75
C TYR A 282 15.88 21.09 4.67
N LEU A 283 14.92 20.80 3.80
CA LEU A 283 14.40 19.44 3.62
C LEU A 283 15.50 18.46 3.21
N ALA A 284 16.37 18.83 2.27
CA ALA A 284 17.47 18.00 1.81
C ALA A 284 18.45 17.63 2.94
N ARG A 285 18.75 18.56 3.84
CA ARG A 285 19.59 18.29 5.02
C ARG A 285 18.89 17.36 6.01
N CYS A 286 17.59 17.57 6.26
CA CYS A 286 16.80 16.70 7.13
C CYS A 286 16.73 15.28 6.56
N THR A 287 16.38 15.12 5.28
CA THR A 287 16.28 13.80 4.63
C THR A 287 17.63 13.08 4.59
N TYR A 288 18.72 13.81 4.33
CA TYR A 288 20.06 13.25 4.42
C TYR A 288 20.35 12.62 5.79
N MET A 289 19.96 13.29 6.88
CA MET A 289 20.13 12.74 8.23
C MET A 289 19.21 11.55 8.49
N MET A 290 17.96 11.60 8.02
CA MET A 290 17.00 10.52 8.18
C MET A 290 17.44 9.22 7.48
N GLU A 291 18.10 9.32 6.35
CA GLU A 291 18.65 8.15 5.61
C GLU A 291 19.90 7.55 6.26
N ARG A 292 20.53 8.20 7.24
CA ARG A 292 21.79 7.75 7.86
C ARG A 292 21.59 7.07 9.21
N GLY A 293 20.53 7.44 9.91
CA GLY A 293 20.22 6.87 11.22
C GLY A 293 19.38 5.60 11.11
N LYS A 294 19.37 4.82 12.19
CA LYS A 294 18.36 3.78 12.41
C LYS A 294 17.31 4.30 13.37
N PRO A 295 16.02 4.12 13.05
CA PRO A 295 14.95 4.53 13.96
C PRO A 295 14.96 3.66 15.23
N VAL A 296 14.49 4.23 16.32
CA VAL A 296 14.27 3.53 17.58
C VAL A 296 12.76 3.45 17.80
N SER A 297 12.23 2.23 17.82
CA SER A 297 10.83 1.94 18.12
C SER A 297 10.75 0.94 19.27
N SER A 298 9.77 1.13 20.16
CA SER A 298 9.61 0.31 21.36
C SER A 298 8.79 -0.95 21.12
N VAL A 299 7.92 -0.93 20.13
CA VAL A 299 6.92 -1.98 19.89
C VAL A 299 6.85 -2.31 18.41
N LEU A 300 6.84 -3.59 18.11
CA LEU A 300 6.43 -4.11 16.82
C LEU A 300 4.96 -4.53 16.93
N TRP A 301 4.08 -3.90 16.15
CA TRP A 301 2.64 -4.14 16.20
C TRP A 301 2.23 -5.04 15.04
N TYR A 302 1.81 -6.26 15.36
CA TYR A 302 1.27 -7.16 14.34
C TYR A 302 -0.14 -6.74 13.95
N ILE A 303 -0.35 -6.46 12.65
CA ILE A 303 -1.61 -5.92 12.14
C ILE A 303 -2.71 -6.95 11.93
N GLY A 304 -2.43 -8.24 12.15
CA GLY A 304 -3.38 -9.35 12.02
C GLY A 304 -3.35 -10.01 10.64
N ASP A 305 -4.13 -11.08 10.51
CA ASP A 305 -4.23 -11.92 9.30
C ASP A 305 -5.31 -11.45 8.32
N GLU A 306 -5.92 -10.29 8.54
CA GLU A 306 -6.87 -9.67 7.61
C GLU A 306 -6.16 -8.67 6.71
N TYR A 307 -6.28 -8.85 5.41
CA TYR A 307 -5.45 -8.18 4.39
C TYR A 307 -5.78 -6.71 4.09
N GLN A 308 -6.66 -6.07 4.83
CA GLN A 308 -7.04 -4.65 4.67
C GLN A 308 -7.16 -3.92 6.02
N GLN A 309 -6.23 -4.16 6.93
CA GLN A 309 -6.34 -3.59 8.28
C GLN A 309 -5.78 -2.18 8.39
N LYS A 310 -6.46 -1.36 9.21
CA LYS A 310 -6.06 -0.04 9.67
C LYS A 310 -6.06 -0.02 11.21
N PRO A 311 -5.06 -0.64 11.84
CA PRO A 311 -5.13 -0.95 13.27
C PRO A 311 -5.20 0.29 14.17
N ASP A 312 -4.54 1.37 13.83
CA ASP A 312 -4.52 2.60 14.64
C ASP A 312 -5.83 3.41 14.60
N GLN A 313 -6.80 3.03 13.78
CA GLN A 313 -8.17 3.55 13.88
C GLN A 313 -8.93 3.00 15.09
N PHE A 314 -8.58 1.79 15.51
CA PHE A 314 -9.31 1.05 16.53
C PHE A 314 -8.60 1.02 17.89
N TYR A 315 -7.28 1.15 17.89
CA TYR A 315 -6.44 1.01 19.07
C TYR A 315 -5.54 2.23 19.25
N PRO A 316 -5.91 3.19 20.12
CA PRO A 316 -5.04 4.30 20.43
C PRO A 316 -3.75 3.79 21.08
N PHE A 317 -2.61 4.15 20.51
CA PHE A 317 -1.32 3.76 21.03
C PHE A 317 -0.87 4.69 22.17
N PRO A 318 -0.25 4.17 23.25
CA PRO A 318 0.18 4.98 24.38
C PRO A 318 1.13 6.10 23.98
N VAL A 319 0.87 7.30 24.49
CA VAL A 319 1.72 8.48 24.26
C VAL A 319 3.12 8.24 24.84
N GLY A 320 4.15 8.68 24.11
CA GLY A 320 5.56 8.54 24.51
C GLY A 320 6.26 7.29 23.99
N TYR A 321 5.53 6.34 23.47
CA TYR A 321 6.09 5.16 22.81
C TYR A 321 6.00 5.25 21.30
N ARG A 322 6.95 4.62 20.59
CA ARG A 322 6.94 4.48 19.14
C ARG A 322 6.72 3.04 18.74
N TYR A 323 6.06 2.84 17.62
CA TYR A 323 5.79 1.53 17.08
C TYR A 323 5.95 1.50 15.57
N ASP A 324 6.20 0.31 15.05
CA ASP A 324 6.10 -0.02 13.64
C ASP A 324 5.14 -1.19 13.46
N TYR A 325 4.54 -1.28 12.29
CA TYR A 325 3.68 -2.39 11.94
C TYR A 325 4.49 -3.59 11.43
N CYS A 326 3.94 -4.77 11.65
CA CYS A 326 4.35 -6.02 11.05
C CYS A 326 3.13 -6.70 10.43
N ASN A 327 3.21 -7.02 9.16
CA ASN A 327 2.17 -7.77 8.45
C ASN A 327 2.48 -9.28 8.41
N PRO A 328 1.53 -10.14 7.97
CA PRO A 328 1.74 -11.59 7.89
C PRO A 328 2.97 -11.99 7.09
N ASP A 329 3.15 -11.44 5.89
CA ASP A 329 4.31 -11.78 5.02
C ASP A 329 5.65 -11.46 5.72
N ALA A 330 5.77 -10.31 6.36
CA ALA A 330 7.00 -9.94 7.07
C ALA A 330 7.25 -10.84 8.27
N LEU A 331 6.23 -11.18 9.06
CA LEU A 331 6.35 -12.12 10.18
C LEU A 331 6.85 -13.47 9.72
N LEU A 332 6.26 -14.01 8.66
CA LEU A 332 6.56 -15.36 8.16
C LEU A 332 7.92 -15.44 7.48
N THR A 333 8.34 -14.38 6.75
CA THR A 333 9.47 -14.46 5.81
C THR A 333 10.68 -13.59 6.18
N ARG A 334 10.53 -12.59 7.06
CA ARG A 334 11.55 -11.57 7.32
C ARG A 334 12.01 -11.50 8.77
N LEU A 335 11.11 -11.68 9.72
CA LEU A 335 11.44 -11.51 11.13
C LEU A 335 12.28 -12.68 11.67
N SER A 336 13.24 -12.31 12.51
CA SER A 336 14.00 -13.23 13.37
C SER A 336 13.98 -12.69 14.81
N VAL A 337 14.43 -13.52 15.75
CA VAL A 337 14.70 -13.10 17.13
C VAL A 337 16.21 -13.23 17.36
N LYS A 338 16.84 -12.15 17.85
CA LYS A 338 18.26 -12.12 18.21
C LYS A 338 18.39 -11.41 19.56
N ASP A 339 19.06 -12.05 20.50
CA ASP A 339 19.26 -11.51 21.86
C ASP A 339 17.94 -11.06 22.55
N GLY A 340 16.87 -11.83 22.36
CA GLY A 340 15.54 -11.51 22.86
C GLY A 340 14.80 -10.38 22.14
N GLN A 341 15.36 -9.85 21.06
CA GLN A 341 14.79 -8.75 20.27
C GLN A 341 14.23 -9.23 18.94
N TRP A 342 13.04 -8.76 18.56
CA TRP A 342 12.49 -8.96 17.24
C TRP A 342 13.28 -8.13 16.22
N THR A 343 13.82 -8.78 15.21
CA THR A 343 14.80 -8.17 14.29
C THR A 343 14.44 -8.44 12.84
N PRO A 344 14.01 -7.42 12.07
CA PRO A 344 13.91 -7.50 10.61
C PRO A 344 15.30 -7.43 9.95
N PRO A 345 15.42 -7.64 8.62
CA PRO A 345 16.68 -7.74 7.90
C PRO A 345 17.61 -6.53 8.00
N ASP A 346 17.07 -5.32 8.17
CA ASP A 346 17.85 -4.09 8.28
C ASP A 346 18.58 -3.90 9.62
N GLY A 347 18.32 -4.81 10.58
CA GLY A 347 18.96 -4.83 11.89
C GLY A 347 18.42 -3.78 12.87
N ILE A 348 17.25 -3.22 12.63
CA ILE A 348 16.45 -2.54 13.66
C ILE A 348 15.97 -3.59 14.65
N THR A 349 15.84 -3.25 15.93
CA THR A 349 15.39 -4.19 16.95
C THR A 349 14.18 -3.67 17.72
N TYR A 350 13.27 -4.58 18.09
CA TYR A 350 12.10 -4.28 18.88
C TYR A 350 12.07 -5.17 20.13
N PRO A 351 11.96 -4.59 21.34
CA PRO A 351 11.91 -5.35 22.58
C PRO A 351 10.71 -6.29 22.67
N LEU A 352 9.58 -5.93 22.04
CA LEU A 352 8.38 -6.75 22.10
C LEU A 352 7.57 -6.67 20.79
N LEU A 353 6.82 -7.75 20.54
CA LEU A 353 5.76 -7.79 19.52
C LEU A 353 4.42 -7.75 20.25
N TRP A 354 3.52 -6.89 19.78
CA TRP A 354 2.18 -6.71 20.34
C TRP A 354 1.10 -7.08 19.35
N ILE A 355 0.14 -7.89 19.78
CA ILE A 355 -1.04 -8.29 19.00
C ILE A 355 -2.29 -7.93 19.80
N PRO A 356 -2.87 -6.74 19.61
CA PRO A 356 -4.13 -6.40 20.25
C PRO A 356 -5.27 -7.18 19.61
N GLN A 357 -6.04 -7.92 20.42
CA GLN A 357 -7.22 -8.67 20.00
C GLN A 357 -6.98 -9.51 18.72
N PRO A 358 -6.21 -10.59 18.80
CA PRO A 358 -5.76 -11.36 17.63
C PRO A 358 -6.91 -11.93 16.80
N GLY A 359 -8.12 -12.05 17.35
CA GLY A 359 -9.25 -12.63 16.64
C GLY A 359 -8.97 -14.07 16.22
N ARG A 360 -9.38 -14.43 15.03
CA ARG A 360 -8.96 -15.68 14.38
C ARG A 360 -7.61 -15.47 13.69
N MET A 361 -6.74 -16.46 13.76
CA MET A 361 -5.41 -16.40 13.17
C MET A 361 -5.19 -17.55 12.19
N GLN A 362 -4.32 -17.31 11.22
CA GLN A 362 -3.83 -18.37 10.33
C GLN A 362 -2.94 -19.33 11.12
N PRO A 363 -3.03 -20.65 10.91
CA PRO A 363 -2.18 -21.63 11.60
C PRO A 363 -0.69 -21.32 11.44
N GLU A 364 -0.24 -21.01 10.22
CA GLU A 364 1.15 -20.67 9.93
C GLU A 364 1.66 -19.45 10.71
N THR A 365 0.78 -18.46 10.95
CA THR A 365 1.11 -17.28 11.79
C THR A 365 1.36 -17.70 13.24
N VAL A 366 0.49 -18.54 13.78
CA VAL A 366 0.60 -19.01 15.19
C VAL A 366 1.84 -19.89 15.37
N GLU A 367 2.11 -20.78 14.43
CA GLU A 367 3.30 -21.65 14.45
C GLU A 367 4.58 -20.81 14.38
N ARG A 368 4.64 -19.81 13.51
CA ARG A 368 5.79 -18.91 13.40
C ARG A 368 6.00 -18.07 14.66
N LEU A 369 4.93 -17.55 15.24
CA LEU A 369 5.00 -16.84 16.54
C LEU A 369 5.55 -17.73 17.64
N LEU A 370 5.04 -18.98 17.75
CA LEU A 370 5.52 -19.94 18.74
C LEU A 370 7.02 -20.25 18.56
N GLU A 371 7.47 -20.43 17.32
CA GLU A 371 8.89 -20.63 17.00
C GLU A 371 9.74 -19.46 17.49
N LEU A 372 9.35 -18.22 17.14
CA LEU A 372 10.10 -17.01 17.48
C LEU A 372 10.07 -16.71 19.00
N VAL A 373 8.97 -16.99 19.68
CA VAL A 373 8.89 -16.89 21.15
C VAL A 373 9.80 -17.91 21.84
N LYS A 374 9.88 -19.15 21.32
CA LYS A 374 10.84 -20.15 21.82
C LYS A 374 12.30 -19.72 21.65
N GLN A 375 12.60 -18.86 20.68
CA GLN A 375 13.90 -18.24 20.47
C GLN A 375 14.17 -17.04 21.40
N GLY A 376 13.23 -16.71 22.29
CA GLY A 376 13.35 -15.65 23.29
C GLY A 376 12.61 -14.36 22.95
N GLY A 377 11.84 -14.30 21.87
CA GLY A 377 11.01 -13.13 21.51
C GLY A 377 9.91 -12.87 22.54
N VAL A 378 9.78 -11.63 23.00
CA VAL A 378 8.71 -11.22 23.92
C VAL A 378 7.45 -10.91 23.14
N LEU A 379 6.38 -11.64 23.40
CA LEU A 379 5.06 -11.46 22.80
C LEU A 379 4.06 -10.97 23.85
N VAL A 380 3.31 -9.94 23.51
CA VAL A 380 2.15 -9.45 24.28
C VAL A 380 0.90 -9.61 23.43
N ALA A 381 0.05 -10.56 23.76
CA ALA A 381 -1.16 -10.87 23.01
C ALA A 381 -2.18 -11.58 23.89
N ASP A 382 -3.46 -11.45 23.53
CA ASP A 382 -4.50 -12.37 23.99
C ASP A 382 -4.44 -13.69 23.18
N ALA A 383 -5.13 -14.73 23.66
CA ALA A 383 -5.24 -15.97 22.91
C ALA A 383 -6.10 -15.77 21.66
N PRO A 384 -5.73 -16.38 20.50
CA PRO A 384 -6.60 -16.40 19.35
C PRO A 384 -7.95 -17.04 19.63
N THR A 385 -9.01 -16.53 19.02
CA THR A 385 -10.39 -17.03 19.20
C THR A 385 -10.72 -18.21 18.27
N GLY A 386 -9.84 -18.55 17.33
CA GLY A 386 -10.02 -19.66 16.40
C GLY A 386 -9.11 -19.57 15.18
N ILE A 387 -9.36 -20.45 14.22
CA ILE A 387 -8.63 -20.53 12.95
C ILE A 387 -9.30 -19.64 11.91
N ALA A 388 -8.50 -18.83 11.19
CA ALA A 388 -8.99 -17.86 10.22
C ALA A 388 -9.35 -18.47 8.86
N THR A 389 -8.67 -19.53 8.43
CA THR A 389 -8.81 -20.17 7.12
C THR A 389 -9.68 -21.43 7.14
N LEU A 390 -10.29 -21.80 6.00
CA LEU A 390 -10.88 -23.12 5.79
C LEU A 390 -9.87 -24.11 5.21
N GLY A 391 -8.90 -23.62 4.44
CA GLY A 391 -7.85 -24.44 3.87
C GLY A 391 -7.03 -25.13 4.97
N GLN A 392 -6.53 -26.33 4.70
CA GLN A 392 -5.51 -26.94 5.53
C GLN A 392 -4.19 -26.26 5.23
N SER A 393 -3.55 -25.72 6.24
CA SER A 393 -2.17 -25.28 6.20
C SER A 393 -1.23 -26.48 6.28
#